data_73816780118d488ca6dd6b2e78a0addd
#
_entry.id   73816780118d488ca6dd6b2e78a0addd
#
_cell.length_a   1.000
_cell.length_b   1.000
_cell.length_c   1.000
_cell.angle_alpha   90.00
_cell.angle_beta   90.00
_cell.angle_gamma   90.00
#
_symmetry.space_group_name_H-M   'P 1'
#
loop_
_entity.id
_entity.type
_entity.pdbx_description
1 polymer ?
#
loop_
_entity_poly.entity_id
_entity_poly.type
_entity_poly.pdbx_seq_one_letter_code
_entity_poly.pdbx_strand_id
1 'polypeptide(L)'
;MKIGLLVDGRTEYHALPHVIPRLGSPHQILLPLVCDIQPFASPAQMALAASKKFPILLSKGVDSIVILIDKETRQDCTGELVQAVEREARERLAVHSTTATLAVVFKVSKFENWLVADPPGLRVLAAMFENVERIEKQVAPNRADGVDALGLLKACSRKGGYHKVKGALAICEQLDPVRAAANSRSLRKLLKVLECPGAAPPVSPQCRGRSAPIGR
;
A
#
# COMPACT_ATOMS: atom_id res chain seq x y z
N MET A 1 4.25 11.34 17.04
CA MET A 1 3.07 11.81 16.29
C MET A 1 1.99 10.72 16.27
N LYS A 2 0.76 11.10 16.05
CA LYS A 2 -0.37 10.19 15.84
C LYS A 2 -0.74 10.18 14.35
N ILE A 3 -0.69 9.03 13.70
CA ILE A 3 -0.92 8.88 12.26
C ILE A 3 -2.25 8.18 12.02
N GLY A 4 -3.12 8.80 11.25
CA GLY A 4 -4.35 8.21 10.74
C GLY A 4 -4.13 7.55 9.38
N LEU A 5 -4.60 6.31 9.21
CA LEU A 5 -4.54 5.60 7.94
C LEU A 5 -5.91 5.60 7.26
N LEU A 6 -5.93 5.93 5.98
CA LEU A 6 -7.06 5.73 5.08
C LEU A 6 -6.70 4.66 4.05
N VAL A 7 -7.59 3.71 3.84
CA VAL A 7 -7.40 2.61 2.89
C VAL A 7 -8.58 2.55 1.91
N ASP A 8 -8.35 2.10 0.71
CA ASP A 8 -9.36 2.01 -0.33
C ASP A 8 -10.22 0.74 -0.25
N GLY A 9 -9.77 -0.31 0.44
CA GLY A 9 -10.44 -1.61 0.47
C GLY A 9 -10.68 -2.19 1.87
N ARG A 10 -11.67 -3.10 1.95
CA ARG A 10 -11.97 -3.85 3.17
C ARG A 10 -10.88 -4.85 3.55
N THR A 11 -10.14 -5.35 2.55
CA THR A 11 -9.03 -6.29 2.80
C THR A 11 -7.96 -5.64 3.65
N GLU A 12 -7.53 -4.43 3.29
CA GLU A 12 -6.54 -3.64 4.03
C GLU A 12 -7.05 -3.26 5.42
N TYR A 13 -8.32 -2.86 5.49
CA TYR A 13 -8.95 -2.52 6.77
C TYR A 13 -8.83 -3.66 7.79
N HIS A 14 -9.04 -4.91 7.36
CA HIS A 14 -8.95 -6.06 8.25
C HIS A 14 -7.52 -6.57 8.44
N ALA A 15 -6.68 -6.51 7.42
CA ALA A 15 -5.36 -7.16 7.43
C ALA A 15 -4.24 -6.25 7.98
N LEU A 16 -4.24 -4.94 7.69
CA LEU A 16 -3.18 -4.03 8.15
C LEU A 16 -3.04 -3.94 9.67
N PRO A 17 -4.11 -4.02 10.50
CA PRO A 17 -3.95 -4.05 11.95
C PRO A 17 -2.99 -5.12 12.46
N HIS A 18 -2.85 -6.25 11.74
CA HIS A 18 -1.92 -7.33 12.08
C HIS A 18 -0.46 -7.03 11.69
N VAL A 19 -0.23 -6.07 10.79
CA VAL A 19 1.12 -5.65 10.38
C VAL A 19 1.60 -4.45 11.19
N ILE A 20 0.71 -3.51 11.50
CA ILE A 20 1.01 -2.24 12.17
C ILE A 20 1.92 -2.41 13.41
N PRO A 21 1.69 -3.35 14.35
CA PRO A 21 2.54 -3.51 15.54
C PRO A 21 3.99 -3.91 15.21
N ARG A 22 4.22 -4.47 14.03
CA ARG A 22 5.54 -4.95 13.57
C ARG A 22 6.25 -3.98 12.64
N LEU A 23 5.62 -2.85 12.31
CA LEU A 23 6.25 -1.82 11.47
C LEU A 23 7.46 -1.16 12.15
N GLY A 24 7.52 -1.17 13.49
CA GLY A 24 8.59 -0.51 14.23
C GLY A 24 8.57 1.02 14.08
N SER A 25 7.43 1.60 13.73
CA SER A 25 7.29 3.06 13.66
C SER A 25 7.42 3.68 15.04
N PRO A 26 8.11 4.82 15.18
CA PRO A 26 8.14 5.58 16.44
C PRO A 26 6.82 6.32 16.72
N HIS A 27 5.85 6.19 15.83
CA HIS A 27 4.57 6.90 15.88
C HIS A 27 3.43 5.98 16.29
N GLN A 28 2.41 6.56 16.91
CA GLN A 28 1.15 5.88 17.15
C GLN A 28 0.34 5.83 15.85
N ILE A 29 0.24 4.65 15.24
CA ILE A 29 -0.56 4.45 14.04
C ILE A 29 -1.95 3.99 14.47
N LEU A 30 -2.99 4.73 14.08
CA LEU A 30 -4.38 4.37 14.34
C LEU A 30 -4.83 3.24 13.41
N LEU A 31 -5.86 2.51 13.85
CA LEU A 31 -6.54 1.54 12.98
C LEU A 31 -7.05 2.24 11.71
N PRO A 32 -6.91 1.60 10.54
CA PRO A 32 -7.29 2.21 9.28
C PRO A 32 -8.80 2.49 9.20
N LEU A 33 -9.16 3.50 8.41
CA LEU A 33 -10.54 3.74 8.00
C LEU A 33 -10.68 3.49 6.50
N VAL A 34 -11.78 2.88 6.10
CA VAL A 34 -12.07 2.67 4.67
C VAL A 34 -12.61 3.97 4.06
N CYS A 35 -12.03 4.36 2.93
CA CYS A 35 -12.58 5.39 2.05
C CYS A 35 -12.84 4.74 0.69
N ASP A 36 -14.08 4.77 0.22
CA ASP A 36 -14.51 4.10 -1.01
C ASP A 36 -13.92 4.78 -2.26
N ILE A 37 -12.61 4.60 -2.48
CA ILE A 37 -11.90 5.11 -3.65
C ILE A 37 -12.06 4.10 -4.78
N GLN A 38 -12.60 4.57 -5.91
CA GLN A 38 -12.73 3.72 -7.09
C GLN A 38 -11.40 3.64 -7.86
N PRO A 39 -11.03 2.48 -8.43
CA PRO A 39 -9.72 2.26 -9.03
C PRO A 39 -9.34 3.25 -10.14
N PHE A 40 -10.30 3.71 -10.92
CA PHE A 40 -10.09 4.64 -12.05
C PHE A 40 -10.61 6.06 -11.78
N ALA A 41 -10.89 6.38 -10.52
CA ALA A 41 -11.31 7.73 -10.14
C ALA A 41 -10.24 8.77 -10.50
N SER A 42 -10.66 9.99 -10.83
CA SER A 42 -9.73 11.10 -11.01
C SER A 42 -9.06 11.48 -9.67
N PRO A 43 -7.91 12.18 -9.68
CA PRO A 43 -7.29 12.67 -8.45
C PRO A 43 -8.25 13.44 -7.55
N ALA A 44 -9.08 14.30 -8.12
CA ALA A 44 -10.09 15.06 -7.38
C ALA A 44 -11.16 14.17 -6.73
N GLN A 45 -11.59 13.11 -7.43
CA GLN A 45 -12.55 12.13 -6.89
C GLN A 45 -11.93 11.27 -5.78
N MET A 46 -10.66 10.85 -5.93
CA MET A 46 -9.93 10.13 -4.88
C MET A 46 -9.81 10.98 -3.63
N ALA A 47 -9.39 12.24 -3.78
CA ALA A 47 -9.27 13.19 -2.68
C ALA A 47 -10.63 13.47 -2.00
N LEU A 48 -11.70 13.59 -2.81
CA LEU A 48 -13.06 13.75 -2.29
C LEU A 48 -13.52 12.55 -1.46
N ALA A 49 -13.25 11.33 -1.92
CA ALA A 49 -13.60 10.12 -1.18
C ALA A 49 -12.84 10.06 0.16
N ALA A 50 -11.54 10.35 0.16
CA ALA A 50 -10.70 10.37 1.35
C ALA A 50 -11.14 11.48 2.33
N SER A 51 -11.44 12.69 1.83
CA SER A 51 -11.76 13.86 2.67
C SER A 51 -13.01 13.67 3.54
N LYS A 52 -13.94 12.78 3.14
CA LYS A 52 -15.10 12.41 3.97
C LYS A 52 -14.70 11.80 5.31
N LYS A 53 -13.48 11.29 5.45
CA LYS A 53 -12.97 10.69 6.69
C LYS A 53 -12.06 11.63 7.50
N PHE A 54 -11.67 12.78 6.96
CA PHE A 54 -10.82 13.74 7.66
C PHE A 54 -11.40 14.20 9.00
N PRO A 55 -12.68 14.58 9.12
CA PRO A 55 -13.25 14.98 10.42
C PRO A 55 -13.12 13.89 11.49
N ILE A 56 -13.29 12.62 11.11
CA ILE A 56 -13.15 11.48 12.03
C ILE A 56 -11.71 11.32 12.52
N LEU A 57 -10.73 11.49 11.65
CA LEU A 57 -9.32 11.38 12.03
C LEU A 57 -8.90 12.59 12.88
N LEU A 58 -9.29 13.79 12.47
CA LEU A 58 -8.99 15.04 13.19
C LEU A 58 -9.59 15.05 14.60
N SER A 59 -10.83 14.55 14.77
CA SER A 59 -11.42 14.41 16.11
C SER A 59 -10.68 13.43 17.01
N LYS A 60 -9.89 12.50 16.44
CA LYS A 60 -8.99 11.61 17.18
C LYS A 60 -7.61 12.24 17.46
N GLY A 61 -7.40 13.48 17.06
CA GLY A 61 -6.16 14.22 17.28
C GLY A 61 -4.98 13.68 16.47
N VAL A 62 -5.16 13.34 15.20
CA VAL A 62 -4.06 12.91 14.33
C VAL A 62 -3.20 14.11 13.93
N ASP A 63 -1.88 13.91 13.91
CA ASP A 63 -0.90 14.86 13.41
C ASP A 63 -0.59 14.67 11.93
N SER A 64 -0.88 13.47 11.39
CA SER A 64 -0.64 13.13 10.00
C SER A 64 -1.69 12.17 9.47
N ILE A 65 -2.08 12.33 8.22
CA ILE A 65 -2.98 11.44 7.50
C ILE A 65 -2.22 10.78 6.35
N VAL A 66 -2.26 9.46 6.28
CA VAL A 66 -1.68 8.70 5.18
C VAL A 66 -2.80 7.98 4.43
N ILE A 67 -2.90 8.23 3.12
CA ILE A 67 -3.89 7.64 2.23
C ILE A 67 -3.21 6.55 1.41
N LEU A 68 -3.67 5.31 1.54
CA LEU A 68 -3.20 4.14 0.79
C LEU A 68 -4.20 3.79 -0.29
N ILE A 69 -3.73 3.75 -1.55
CA ILE A 69 -4.60 3.53 -2.72
C ILE A 69 -3.98 2.45 -3.60
N ASP A 70 -4.78 1.51 -4.12
CA ASP A 70 -4.35 0.59 -5.18
C ASP A 70 -4.19 1.35 -6.50
N LYS A 71 -3.05 1.19 -7.15
CA LYS A 71 -2.84 1.75 -8.49
C LYS A 71 -3.60 0.95 -9.55
N GLU A 72 -3.84 -0.32 -9.29
CA GLU A 72 -4.45 -1.27 -10.22
C GLU A 72 -3.67 -1.31 -11.57
N THR A 73 -4.39 -1.34 -12.68
CA THR A 73 -3.83 -1.39 -14.03
C THR A 73 -3.62 0.00 -14.67
N ARG A 74 -3.70 1.08 -13.88
CA ARG A 74 -3.49 2.44 -14.38
C ARG A 74 -2.11 2.62 -14.98
N GLN A 75 -2.05 3.30 -16.13
CA GLN A 75 -0.80 3.58 -16.85
C GLN A 75 -0.15 4.90 -16.42
N ASP A 76 -0.84 5.71 -15.61
CA ASP A 76 -0.33 6.98 -15.11
C ASP A 76 1.04 6.81 -14.42
N CYS A 77 1.90 7.83 -14.53
CA CYS A 77 3.10 7.89 -13.72
C CYS A 77 2.70 7.97 -12.24
N THR A 78 3.16 7.02 -11.44
CA THR A 78 2.78 6.96 -10.02
C THR A 78 3.18 8.23 -9.26
N GLY A 79 4.32 8.84 -9.61
CA GLY A 79 4.78 10.08 -8.98
C GLY A 79 3.85 11.26 -9.26
N GLU A 80 3.43 11.44 -10.51
CA GLU A 80 2.49 12.48 -10.91
C GLU A 80 1.12 12.28 -10.27
N LEU A 81 0.65 11.04 -10.25
CA LEU A 81 -0.62 10.69 -9.62
C LEU A 81 -0.62 10.98 -8.12
N VAL A 82 0.48 10.62 -7.40
CA VAL A 82 0.67 10.98 -5.99
C VAL A 82 0.55 12.48 -5.79
N GLN A 83 1.32 13.28 -6.57
CA GLN A 83 1.33 14.74 -6.44
C GLN A 83 -0.05 15.34 -6.71
N ALA A 84 -0.76 14.84 -7.73
CA ALA A 84 -2.08 15.32 -8.06
C ALA A 84 -3.11 15.02 -6.95
N VAL A 85 -3.12 13.79 -6.42
CA VAL A 85 -4.03 13.41 -5.32
C VAL A 85 -3.67 14.16 -4.03
N GLU A 86 -2.38 14.31 -3.72
CA GLU A 86 -1.94 15.06 -2.53
C GLU A 86 -2.36 16.52 -2.58
N ARG A 87 -2.21 17.19 -3.73
CA ARG A 87 -2.63 18.58 -3.90
C ARG A 87 -4.13 18.72 -3.61
N GLU A 88 -4.96 17.93 -4.30
CA GLU A 88 -6.41 17.95 -4.13
C GLU A 88 -6.85 17.62 -2.68
N ALA A 89 -6.17 16.67 -2.05
CA ALA A 89 -6.49 16.26 -0.69
C ALA A 89 -6.06 17.33 0.34
N ARG A 90 -4.93 18.01 0.13
CA ARG A 90 -4.46 19.10 1.00
C ARG A 90 -5.39 20.31 0.94
N GLU A 91 -5.88 20.68 -0.25
CA GLU A 91 -6.87 21.75 -0.39
C GLU A 91 -8.14 21.45 0.44
N ARG A 92 -8.59 20.19 0.43
CA ARG A 92 -9.74 19.75 1.24
C ARG A 92 -9.43 19.67 2.74
N LEU A 93 -8.20 19.33 3.10
CA LEU A 93 -7.77 19.29 4.50
C LEU A 93 -7.67 20.68 5.10
N ALA A 94 -7.22 21.68 4.31
CA ALA A 94 -7.07 23.07 4.74
C ALA A 94 -8.39 23.71 5.22
N VAL A 95 -9.54 23.26 4.72
CA VAL A 95 -10.88 23.71 5.16
C VAL A 95 -11.11 23.49 6.66
N HIS A 96 -10.41 22.49 7.25
CA HIS A 96 -10.55 22.17 8.68
C HIS A 96 -9.62 22.98 9.60
N SER A 97 -8.88 23.98 9.07
CA SER A 97 -7.96 24.84 9.86
C SER A 97 -6.99 24.03 10.74
N THR A 98 -6.47 22.94 10.21
CA THR A 98 -5.59 21.99 10.92
C THR A 98 -4.13 22.13 10.48
N THR A 99 -3.20 21.80 11.38
CA THR A 99 -1.76 21.66 11.10
C THR A 99 -1.37 20.22 10.69
N ALA A 100 -2.33 19.30 10.64
CA ALA A 100 -2.07 17.91 10.27
C ALA A 100 -1.46 17.81 8.85
N THR A 101 -0.43 17.01 8.73
CA THR A 101 0.21 16.73 7.45
C THR A 101 -0.55 15.65 6.67
N LEU A 102 -0.27 15.54 5.36
CA LEU A 102 -0.91 14.54 4.51
C LEU A 102 0.10 13.95 3.54
N ALA A 103 0.08 12.64 3.40
CA ALA A 103 0.83 11.89 2.40
C ALA A 103 -0.05 10.86 1.69
N VAL A 104 0.24 10.62 0.40
CA VAL A 104 -0.41 9.58 -0.40
C VAL A 104 0.60 8.52 -0.80
N VAL A 105 0.23 7.27 -0.61
CA VAL A 105 1.03 6.12 -1.04
C VAL A 105 0.18 5.23 -1.95
N PHE A 106 0.63 5.07 -3.19
CA PHE A 106 0.04 4.08 -4.08
C PHE A 106 0.71 2.72 -3.90
N LYS A 107 -0.10 1.71 -3.63
CA LYS A 107 0.28 0.30 -3.78
C LYS A 107 0.37 0.02 -5.28
N VAL A 108 1.55 -0.29 -5.77
CA VAL A 108 1.71 -0.58 -7.21
C VAL A 108 1.07 -1.93 -7.50
N SER A 109 0.12 -1.92 -8.44
CA SER A 109 -0.90 -2.92 -8.68
C SER A 109 -1.90 -3.01 -7.53
N LYS A 110 -1.78 -3.94 -6.58
CA LYS A 110 -2.77 -4.24 -5.55
C LYS A 110 -2.12 -4.54 -4.20
N PHE A 111 -2.93 -4.60 -3.16
CA PHE A 111 -2.49 -4.99 -1.82
C PHE A 111 -1.85 -6.38 -1.81
N GLU A 112 -2.35 -7.32 -2.62
CA GLU A 112 -1.80 -8.67 -2.72
C GLU A 112 -0.32 -8.68 -3.13
N ASN A 113 0.18 -7.65 -3.81
CA ASN A 113 1.60 -7.52 -4.16
C ASN A 113 2.50 -7.35 -2.93
N TRP A 114 1.99 -6.74 -1.85
CA TRP A 114 2.70 -6.69 -0.57
C TRP A 114 2.70 -8.05 0.13
N LEU A 115 1.60 -8.81 0.01
CA LEU A 115 1.45 -10.12 0.65
C LEU A 115 2.42 -11.16 0.07
N VAL A 116 2.67 -11.14 -1.23
CA VAL A 116 3.65 -12.05 -1.87
C VAL A 116 5.10 -11.59 -1.69
N ALA A 117 5.33 -10.38 -1.23
CA ALA A 117 6.65 -9.80 -1.10
C ALA A 117 7.50 -10.41 0.04
N ASP A 118 6.89 -11.20 0.94
CA ASP A 118 7.57 -11.94 2.01
C ASP A 118 7.41 -13.47 1.87
N PRO A 119 8.11 -14.13 0.94
CA PRO A 119 8.03 -15.58 0.77
C PRO A 119 8.33 -16.39 2.03
N PRO A 120 9.31 -16.01 2.89
CA PRO A 120 9.52 -16.69 4.17
C PRO A 120 8.28 -16.67 5.08
N GLY A 121 7.55 -15.55 5.15
CA GLY A 121 6.29 -15.46 5.89
C GLY A 121 5.21 -16.40 5.33
N LEU A 122 5.13 -16.55 4.00
CA LEU A 122 4.21 -17.48 3.36
C LEU A 122 4.56 -18.95 3.67
N ARG A 123 5.85 -19.31 3.80
CA ARG A 123 6.28 -20.68 4.17
C ARG A 123 5.78 -21.10 5.55
N VAL A 124 5.64 -20.16 6.48
CA VAL A 124 5.05 -20.45 7.81
C VAL A 124 3.62 -20.97 7.68
N LEU A 125 2.91 -20.54 6.66
CA LEU A 125 1.52 -20.92 6.37
C LEU A 125 1.45 -22.20 5.50
N ALA A 126 2.25 -23.22 5.79
CA ALA A 126 2.35 -24.45 5.01
C ALA A 126 1.01 -25.23 4.90
N ALA A 127 0.07 -25.00 5.81
CA ALA A 127 -1.30 -25.53 5.69
C ALA A 127 -2.14 -24.84 4.58
N MET A 128 -1.79 -23.58 4.23
CA MET A 128 -2.51 -22.79 3.23
C MET A 128 -1.80 -22.76 1.88
N PHE A 129 -0.47 -22.78 1.87
CA PHE A 129 0.33 -22.59 0.68
C PHE A 129 1.32 -23.74 0.46
N GLU A 130 1.57 -24.03 -0.79
CA GLU A 130 2.60 -24.93 -1.29
C GLU A 130 3.37 -24.27 -2.41
N ASN A 131 4.53 -24.82 -2.80
CA ASN A 131 5.35 -24.28 -3.90
C ASN A 131 5.69 -22.78 -3.76
N VAL A 132 5.91 -22.30 -2.54
CA VAL A 132 6.22 -20.88 -2.24
C VAL A 132 7.50 -20.43 -2.96
N GLU A 133 8.40 -21.36 -3.33
CA GLU A 133 9.60 -21.11 -4.15
C GLU A 133 9.24 -20.50 -5.51
N ARG A 134 8.08 -20.83 -6.05
CA ARG A 134 7.57 -20.21 -7.29
C ARG A 134 7.28 -18.73 -7.10
N ILE A 135 6.71 -18.35 -5.96
CA ILE A 135 6.49 -16.95 -5.61
C ILE A 135 7.83 -16.24 -5.44
N GLU A 136 8.75 -16.82 -4.66
CA GLU A 136 10.06 -16.24 -4.38
C GLU A 136 10.85 -15.94 -5.66
N LYS A 137 10.92 -16.88 -6.60
CA LYS A 137 11.58 -16.69 -7.89
C LYS A 137 11.01 -15.52 -8.71
N GLN A 138 9.75 -15.17 -8.51
CA GLN A 138 9.10 -14.09 -9.25
C GLN A 138 9.23 -12.74 -8.56
N VAL A 139 9.20 -12.71 -7.22
CA VAL A 139 9.19 -11.45 -6.47
C VAL A 139 10.58 -10.94 -6.08
N ALA A 140 11.56 -11.83 -5.90
CA ALA A 140 12.90 -11.47 -5.48
C ALA A 140 13.83 -11.23 -6.69
N PRO A 141 14.77 -10.27 -6.60
CA PRO A 141 14.71 -9.12 -5.73
C PRO A 141 13.84 -8.00 -6.33
N ASN A 142 13.13 -7.27 -5.46
CA ASN A 142 12.48 -6.00 -5.79
C ASN A 142 11.48 -6.04 -6.97
N ARG A 143 10.79 -7.17 -7.19
CA ARG A 143 9.85 -7.35 -8.32
C ARG A 143 8.41 -7.58 -7.89
N ALA A 144 8.11 -7.64 -6.59
CA ALA A 144 6.77 -7.95 -6.09
C ALA A 144 5.68 -7.01 -6.64
N ASP A 145 6.01 -5.74 -6.84
CA ASP A 145 5.06 -4.75 -7.35
C ASP A 145 4.64 -4.98 -8.82
N GLY A 146 5.36 -5.80 -9.57
CA GLY A 146 5.12 -6.04 -11.01
C GLY A 146 4.53 -7.41 -11.35
N VAL A 147 4.27 -8.28 -10.37
CA VAL A 147 3.75 -9.63 -10.62
C VAL A 147 2.23 -9.68 -10.51
N ASP A 148 1.60 -10.67 -11.12
CA ASP A 148 0.22 -11.05 -10.83
C ASP A 148 0.15 -11.77 -9.47
N ALA A 149 0.16 -10.98 -8.41
CA ALA A 149 0.18 -11.48 -7.04
C ALA A 149 -1.03 -12.33 -6.70
N LEU A 150 -2.23 -11.94 -7.16
CA LEU A 150 -3.45 -12.70 -6.92
C LEU A 150 -3.42 -14.06 -7.63
N GLY A 151 -2.95 -14.09 -8.87
CA GLY A 151 -2.75 -15.33 -9.61
C GLY A 151 -1.74 -16.25 -8.94
N LEU A 152 -0.63 -15.70 -8.43
CA LEU A 152 0.38 -16.45 -7.69
C LEU A 152 -0.17 -17.03 -6.38
N LEU A 153 -0.87 -16.24 -5.58
CA LEU A 153 -1.49 -16.72 -4.33
C LEU A 153 -2.48 -17.83 -4.60
N LYS A 154 -3.32 -17.70 -5.62
CA LYS A 154 -4.27 -18.77 -6.02
C LYS A 154 -3.54 -20.02 -6.50
N ALA A 155 -2.54 -19.87 -7.35
CA ALA A 155 -1.80 -21.01 -7.92
C ALA A 155 -0.96 -21.79 -6.89
N CYS A 156 -0.53 -21.12 -5.82
CA CYS A 156 0.23 -21.72 -4.73
C CYS A 156 -0.63 -22.08 -3.51
N SER A 157 -1.96 -21.86 -3.57
CA SER A 157 -2.87 -22.26 -2.50
C SER A 157 -3.19 -23.74 -2.56
N ARG A 158 -3.24 -24.39 -1.39
CA ARG A 158 -3.76 -25.76 -1.23
C ARG A 158 -5.27 -25.82 -1.49
N LYS A 159 -5.87 -27.02 -1.35
CA LYS A 159 -7.33 -27.25 -1.47
C LYS A 159 -8.14 -26.20 -0.71
N GLY A 160 -9.09 -25.56 -1.38
CA GLY A 160 -9.91 -24.46 -0.85
C GLY A 160 -9.57 -23.09 -1.42
N GLY A 161 -8.40 -22.94 -2.05
CA GLY A 161 -7.98 -21.72 -2.72
C GLY A 161 -7.68 -20.55 -1.78
N TYR A 162 -7.17 -19.45 -2.35
CA TYR A 162 -6.93 -18.22 -1.63
C TYR A 162 -8.22 -17.40 -1.50
N HIS A 163 -8.65 -17.15 -0.27
CA HIS A 163 -9.75 -16.24 0.05
C HIS A 163 -9.22 -14.84 0.33
N LYS A 164 -9.62 -13.85 -0.47
CA LYS A 164 -9.04 -12.50 -0.47
C LYS A 164 -8.91 -11.90 0.94
N VAL A 165 -9.98 -11.88 1.73
CA VAL A 165 -9.93 -11.28 3.08
C VAL A 165 -9.26 -12.22 4.10
N LYS A 166 -9.74 -13.47 4.22
CA LYS A 166 -9.21 -14.43 5.21
C LYS A 166 -7.75 -14.77 4.95
N GLY A 167 -7.38 -14.96 3.67
CA GLY A 167 -6.01 -15.27 3.28
C GLY A 167 -5.07 -14.07 3.54
N ALA A 168 -5.50 -12.86 3.21
CA ALA A 168 -4.71 -11.67 3.49
C ALA A 168 -4.47 -11.47 5.01
N LEU A 169 -5.49 -11.73 5.83
CA LEU A 169 -5.38 -11.67 7.28
C LEU A 169 -4.28 -12.63 7.78
N ALA A 170 -4.40 -13.93 7.43
CA ALA A 170 -3.44 -14.94 7.83
C ALA A 170 -2.00 -14.62 7.37
N ILE A 171 -1.85 -14.13 6.13
CA ILE A 171 -0.54 -13.71 5.62
C ILE A 171 -0.01 -12.52 6.42
N CYS A 172 -0.83 -11.51 6.68
CA CYS A 172 -0.43 -10.34 7.45
C CYS A 172 -0.03 -10.66 8.89
N GLU A 173 -0.53 -11.74 9.48
CA GLU A 173 -0.08 -12.24 10.79
C GLU A 173 1.36 -12.77 10.76
N GLN A 174 1.87 -13.20 9.63
CA GLN A 174 3.22 -13.77 9.46
C GLN A 174 4.17 -12.85 8.68
N LEU A 175 3.65 -11.84 8.01
CA LEU A 175 4.42 -10.94 7.15
C LEU A 175 5.42 -10.12 7.97
N ASP A 176 6.70 -10.18 7.59
CA ASP A 176 7.72 -9.27 8.08
C ASP A 176 7.80 -8.04 7.15
N PRO A 177 7.46 -6.84 7.63
CA PRO A 177 7.44 -5.65 6.80
C PRO A 177 8.80 -5.29 6.20
N VAL A 178 9.90 -5.56 6.91
CA VAL A 178 11.25 -5.24 6.45
C VAL A 178 11.68 -6.19 5.33
N ARG A 179 11.43 -7.51 5.49
CA ARG A 179 11.69 -8.48 4.42
C ARG A 179 10.82 -8.21 3.21
N ALA A 180 9.53 -7.95 3.40
CA ALA A 180 8.61 -7.63 2.31
C ALA A 180 9.04 -6.36 1.58
N ALA A 181 9.50 -5.34 2.29
CA ALA A 181 10.00 -4.11 1.70
C ALA A 181 11.25 -4.32 0.83
N ALA A 182 12.07 -5.33 1.07
CA ALA A 182 13.19 -5.69 0.17
C ALA A 182 12.70 -6.04 -1.24
N ASN A 183 11.49 -6.59 -1.36
CA ASN A 183 10.89 -7.04 -2.61
C ASN A 183 9.84 -6.09 -3.19
N SER A 184 9.30 -5.13 -2.41
CA SER A 184 8.27 -4.17 -2.84
C SER A 184 8.71 -2.73 -2.61
N ARG A 185 8.82 -1.94 -3.69
CA ARG A 185 9.13 -0.51 -3.64
C ARG A 185 7.98 0.31 -3.05
N SER A 186 6.75 -0.08 -3.35
CA SER A 186 5.57 0.62 -2.84
C SER A 186 5.44 0.43 -1.32
N LEU A 187 5.76 -0.76 -0.78
CA LEU A 187 5.81 -0.97 0.67
C LEU A 187 6.96 -0.19 1.32
N ARG A 188 8.16 -0.15 0.71
CA ARG A 188 9.25 0.72 1.20
C ARG A 188 8.84 2.18 1.28
N LYS A 189 8.06 2.66 0.30
CA LYS A 189 7.53 4.03 0.32
C LYS A 189 6.63 4.25 1.54
N LEU A 190 5.75 3.30 1.86
CA LEU A 190 4.93 3.36 3.07
C LEU A 190 5.80 3.39 4.33
N LEU A 191 6.76 2.46 4.46
CA LEU A 191 7.66 2.41 5.62
C LEU A 191 8.40 3.74 5.81
N LYS A 192 8.84 4.36 4.71
CA LYS A 192 9.49 5.68 4.77
C LYS A 192 8.54 6.77 5.29
N VAL A 193 7.30 6.81 4.80
CA VAL A 193 6.29 7.80 5.22
C VAL A 193 5.94 7.62 6.69
N LEU A 194 5.97 6.40 7.20
CA LEU A 194 5.71 6.07 8.59
C LEU A 194 6.98 6.12 9.48
N GLU A 195 8.11 6.54 8.92
CA GLU A 195 9.42 6.61 9.59
C GLU A 195 9.82 5.29 10.28
N CYS A 196 9.52 4.16 9.62
CA CYS A 196 9.86 2.85 10.14
C CYS A 196 11.35 2.54 9.96
N PRO A 197 11.99 1.83 10.91
CA PRO A 197 13.35 1.33 10.76
C PRO A 197 13.51 0.44 9.51
N GLY A 198 14.67 0.51 8.85
CA GLY A 198 14.97 -0.33 7.69
C GLY A 198 14.37 0.13 6.36
N ALA A 199 13.64 1.26 6.33
CA ALA A 199 13.23 1.88 5.08
C ALA A 199 14.48 2.40 4.35
N ALA A 200 14.91 1.71 3.29
CA ALA A 200 16.01 2.20 2.46
C ALA A 200 15.67 3.58 1.86
N PRO A 201 16.67 4.48 1.69
CA PRO A 201 16.43 5.78 1.07
C PRO A 201 15.81 5.60 -0.31
N PRO A 202 14.93 6.52 -0.76
CA PRO A 202 14.24 6.35 -2.03
C PRO A 202 15.25 6.49 -3.17
N VAL A 203 15.28 5.51 -4.04
CA VAL A 203 15.72 5.76 -5.40
C VAL A 203 14.62 6.58 -6.05
N SER A 204 14.90 7.84 -6.36
CA SER A 204 13.95 8.71 -7.07
C SER A 204 13.51 7.99 -8.34
N PRO A 205 12.22 7.76 -8.58
CA PRO A 205 11.78 7.27 -9.86
C PRO A 205 12.00 8.41 -10.87
N GLN A 206 13.08 8.37 -11.62
CA GLN A 206 13.14 9.12 -12.87
C GLN A 206 12.08 8.49 -13.77
N CYS A 207 10.96 9.16 -13.91
CA CYS A 207 10.03 8.92 -15.02
C CYS A 207 10.85 9.19 -16.29
N ARG A 208 11.40 8.15 -16.89
CA ARG A 208 12.01 8.27 -18.24
C ARG A 208 10.85 8.61 -19.16
N GLY A 209 10.76 9.89 -19.51
CA GLY A 209 9.88 10.35 -20.56
C GLY A 209 10.17 9.50 -21.80
N ARG A 210 9.18 8.77 -22.29
CA ARG A 210 9.21 8.21 -23.64
C ARG A 210 9.18 9.41 -24.57
N SER A 211 10.32 9.81 -25.09
CA SER A 211 10.40 10.70 -26.25
C SER A 211 9.60 10.03 -27.36
N ALA A 212 8.50 10.67 -27.77
CA ALA A 212 7.79 10.25 -28.96
C ALA A 212 8.76 10.32 -30.15
N PRO A 213 8.78 9.31 -31.05
CA PRO A 213 9.57 9.43 -32.27
C PRO A 213 8.99 10.57 -33.12
N ILE A 214 9.83 11.55 -33.39
CA ILE A 214 9.55 12.61 -34.38
C ILE A 214 9.55 11.89 -35.73
N GLY A 215 8.34 11.69 -36.30
CA GLY A 215 8.17 11.20 -37.65
C GLY A 215 8.75 12.22 -38.64
N ARG A 216 9.55 11.72 -39.58
CA ARG A 216 9.88 12.37 -40.86
C ARG A 216 8.91 11.88 -41.91
#